data_d6feab7d5b76dea083544b1f0ca44d01
#
_entry.id   d6feab7d5b76dea083544b1f0ca44d01
#
_cell.length_a   1.000
_cell.length_b   1.000
_cell.length_c   1.000
_cell.angle_alpha   90.00
_cell.angle_beta   90.00
_cell.angle_gamma   90.00
#
_symmetry.space_group_name_H-M   'P 1'
#
loop_
_entity.id
_entity.type
_entity.pdbx_description
1 polymer ?
#
loop_
_entity_poly.entity_id
_entity_poly.type
_entity_poly.pdbx_seq_one_letter_code
_entity_poly.pdbx_strand_id
1 'polypeptide(L)'
;MTDIVSVYALFGSAEEARTITRTAVEEGLAACANILAPCHSLYRWEGRIEEAAEIPVLLKTRADLAERLIERIDSLHSYEVPAAVAWGIEAAIPAYARWVEAETRSEPSREDVTA
;
A
#
# COMPACT_ATOMS: atom_id res chain seq x y z
N MET A 1 10.86 -17.74 -0.84
CA MET A 1 10.26 -16.54 -0.22
C MET A 1 11.16 -15.34 -0.43
N THR A 2 10.61 -14.22 -0.82
CA THR A 2 11.36 -12.99 -0.96
C THR A 2 11.17 -12.13 0.30
N ASP A 3 11.95 -11.03 0.40
CA ASP A 3 11.77 -10.08 1.50
C ASP A 3 10.90 -8.89 1.08
N ILE A 4 10.12 -9.06 0.02
CA ILE A 4 9.20 -8.03 -0.45
C ILE A 4 7.76 -8.51 -0.32
N VAL A 5 6.85 -7.54 -0.24
CA VAL A 5 5.43 -7.82 -0.09
C VAL A 5 4.62 -6.98 -1.06
N SER A 6 3.40 -7.41 -1.31
CA SER A 6 2.41 -6.64 -2.04
C SER A 6 1.40 -6.09 -1.04
N VAL A 7 1.10 -4.80 -1.16
CA VAL A 7 0.04 -4.18 -0.36
C VAL A 7 -1.10 -3.85 -1.32
N TYR A 8 -2.31 -4.27 -0.96
CA TYR A 8 -3.51 -4.02 -1.75
C TYR A 8 -4.38 -3.04 -0.99
N ALA A 9 -4.76 -1.94 -1.63
CA ALA A 9 -5.58 -0.92 -1.01
C ALA A 9 -6.67 -0.46 -1.97
N LEU A 10 -7.80 0.00 -1.41
CA LEU A 10 -8.92 0.49 -2.19
C LEU A 10 -9.15 1.96 -1.87
N PHE A 11 -9.47 2.75 -2.90
CA PHE A 11 -9.70 4.17 -2.77
C PHE A 11 -11.02 4.57 -3.43
N GLY A 12 -11.61 5.66 -2.96
CA GLY A 12 -12.89 6.12 -3.49
C GLY A 12 -12.81 6.87 -4.81
N SER A 13 -11.63 7.32 -5.20
CA SER A 13 -11.45 8.04 -6.45
C SER A 13 -10.03 7.84 -7.00
N ALA A 14 -9.89 8.02 -8.29
CA ALA A 14 -8.57 7.94 -8.92
C ALA A 14 -7.64 9.04 -8.42
N GLU A 15 -8.19 10.22 -8.12
CA GLU A 15 -7.40 11.33 -7.62
C GLU A 15 -6.82 11.00 -6.24
N GLU A 16 -7.64 10.49 -5.34
CA GLU A 16 -7.18 10.12 -4.00
C GLU A 16 -6.15 8.99 -4.09
N ALA A 17 -6.42 7.99 -4.92
CA ALA A 17 -5.48 6.88 -5.12
C ALA A 17 -4.11 7.42 -5.56
N ARG A 18 -4.11 8.33 -6.54
CA ARG A 18 -2.86 8.88 -7.05
C ARG A 18 -2.13 9.71 -5.99
N THR A 19 -2.87 10.56 -5.28
CA THR A 19 -2.28 11.43 -4.27
C THR A 19 -1.64 10.64 -3.14
N ILE A 20 -2.36 9.68 -2.60
CA ILE A 20 -1.86 8.89 -1.46
C ILE A 20 -0.71 7.98 -1.87
N THR A 21 -0.84 7.29 -3.01
CA THR A 21 0.22 6.38 -3.43
C THR A 21 1.47 7.14 -3.86
N ARG A 22 1.32 8.32 -4.46
CA ARG A 22 2.47 9.15 -4.78
C ARG A 22 3.23 9.55 -3.52
N THR A 23 2.50 9.95 -2.48
CA THR A 23 3.11 10.28 -1.20
C THR A 23 3.89 9.08 -0.65
N ALA A 24 3.31 7.89 -0.70
CA ALA A 24 3.98 6.69 -0.21
C ALA A 24 5.27 6.41 -0.97
N VAL A 25 5.25 6.58 -2.29
CA VAL A 25 6.45 6.37 -3.11
C VAL A 25 7.49 7.45 -2.83
N GLU A 26 7.05 8.71 -2.73
CA GLU A 26 7.96 9.82 -2.45
C GLU A 26 8.65 9.66 -1.09
N GLU A 27 7.95 9.11 -0.12
CA GLU A 27 8.51 8.90 1.21
C GLU A 27 9.36 7.64 1.32
N GLY A 28 9.47 6.87 0.24
CA GLY A 28 10.23 5.64 0.25
C GLY A 28 9.57 4.50 1.00
N LEU A 29 8.28 4.61 1.29
CA LEU A 29 7.53 3.54 1.94
C LEU A 29 7.08 2.47 0.94
N ALA A 30 7.00 2.82 -0.32
CA ALA A 30 6.70 1.89 -1.40
C ALA A 30 7.65 2.16 -2.56
N ALA A 31 8.08 1.10 -3.24
CA ALA A 31 8.92 1.24 -4.43
C ALA A 31 8.10 1.65 -5.64
N CYS A 32 6.86 1.17 -5.70
CA CYS A 32 5.97 1.47 -6.82
C CYS A 32 4.52 1.25 -6.40
N ALA A 33 3.62 1.79 -7.23
CA ALA A 33 2.20 1.60 -7.07
C ALA A 33 1.59 1.42 -8.45
N ASN A 34 0.73 0.42 -8.59
CA ASN A 34 -0.01 0.19 -9.82
C ASN A 34 -1.47 0.51 -9.53
N ILE A 35 -1.97 1.58 -10.14
CA ILE A 35 -3.36 2.01 -9.99
C ILE A 35 -4.16 1.31 -11.08
N LEU A 36 -5.13 0.48 -10.67
CA LEU A 36 -5.87 -0.34 -11.59
C LEU A 36 -7.18 0.32 -11.99
N ALA A 37 -7.86 -0.28 -12.98
CA ALA A 37 -9.17 0.19 -13.41
C ALA A 37 -10.18 0.04 -12.27
N PRO A 38 -11.23 0.87 -12.26
CA PRO A 38 -12.24 0.79 -11.20
C PRO A 38 -12.84 -0.61 -11.09
N CYS A 39 -13.06 -1.03 -9.86
CA CYS A 39 -13.75 -2.28 -9.58
C CYS A 39 -15.10 -1.99 -8.96
N HIS A 40 -15.98 -3.00 -8.97
CA HIS A 40 -17.29 -2.91 -8.36
C HIS A 40 -17.21 -3.67 -7.04
N SER A 41 -17.36 -2.94 -5.92
CA SER A 41 -17.25 -3.54 -4.59
C SER A 41 -18.61 -3.74 -3.97
N LEU A 42 -18.83 -4.91 -3.39
CA LEU A 42 -19.99 -5.20 -2.57
C LEU A 42 -19.49 -5.53 -1.18
N TYR A 43 -20.08 -4.91 -0.15
CA TYR A 43 -19.60 -5.10 1.20
C TYR A 43 -20.72 -4.86 2.20
N ARG A 44 -20.54 -5.38 3.40
CA ARG A 44 -21.50 -5.18 4.48
C ARG A 44 -21.04 -4.02 5.35
N TRP A 45 -21.90 -3.06 5.55
CA TRP A 45 -21.60 -1.89 6.38
C TRP A 45 -22.83 -1.52 7.18
N GLU A 46 -22.66 -1.44 8.50
CA GLU A 46 -23.73 -1.07 9.43
C GLU A 46 -25.03 -1.85 9.19
N GLY A 47 -24.89 -3.16 9.02
CA GLY A 47 -26.01 -4.07 8.86
C GLY A 47 -26.65 -4.11 7.48
N ARG A 48 -26.08 -3.41 6.51
CA ARG A 48 -26.62 -3.35 5.14
C ARG A 48 -25.57 -3.76 4.12
N ILE A 49 -26.05 -4.16 2.95
CA ILE A 49 -25.19 -4.44 1.82
C ILE A 49 -25.05 -3.15 1.02
N GLU A 50 -23.83 -2.71 0.85
CA GLU A 50 -23.51 -1.50 0.08
C GLU A 50 -22.77 -1.87 -1.18
N GLU A 51 -22.87 -1.03 -2.19
CA GLU A 51 -22.13 -1.21 -3.43
C GLU A 51 -21.46 0.11 -3.80
N ALA A 52 -20.25 0.02 -4.30
CA ALA A 52 -19.51 1.22 -4.70
C ALA A 52 -18.51 0.88 -5.78
N ALA A 53 -18.21 1.86 -6.62
CA ALA A 53 -17.07 1.77 -7.53
C ALA A 53 -15.86 2.23 -6.74
N GLU A 54 -14.78 1.45 -6.80
CA GLU A 54 -13.56 1.78 -6.07
C GLU A 54 -12.35 1.58 -6.95
N ILE A 55 -11.26 2.25 -6.60
CA ILE A 55 -10.00 2.17 -7.34
C ILE A 55 -9.05 1.28 -6.57
N PRO A 56 -8.75 0.06 -7.09
CA PRO A 56 -7.77 -0.81 -6.43
C PRO A 56 -6.35 -0.42 -6.81
N VAL A 57 -5.45 -0.54 -5.85
CA VAL A 57 -4.04 -0.26 -6.08
C VAL A 57 -3.20 -1.37 -5.48
N LEU A 58 -2.16 -1.77 -6.21
CA LEU A 58 -1.15 -2.70 -5.71
C LEU A 58 0.13 -1.93 -5.52
N LEU A 59 0.70 -1.98 -4.31
CA LEU A 59 1.98 -1.36 -4.01
C LEU A 59 2.98 -2.46 -3.66
N LYS A 60 4.25 -2.22 -3.97
CA LYS A 60 5.32 -3.16 -3.61
C LYS A 60 6.26 -2.49 -2.64
N THR A 61 6.62 -3.20 -1.59
CA THR A 61 7.56 -2.68 -0.60
C THR A 61 8.31 -3.82 0.08
N ARG A 62 9.23 -3.48 0.96
CA ARG A 62 9.94 -4.44 1.79
C ARG A 62 8.99 -4.98 2.87
N ALA A 63 9.19 -6.23 3.24
CA ALA A 63 8.36 -6.85 4.28
C ALA A 63 8.41 -6.05 5.60
N ASP A 64 9.57 -5.50 5.94
CA ASP A 64 9.73 -4.74 7.19
C ASP A 64 9.13 -3.35 7.14
N LEU A 65 8.62 -2.91 5.99
CA LEU A 65 7.94 -1.63 5.86
C LEU A 65 6.42 -1.78 5.68
N ALA A 66 5.93 -3.01 5.56
CA ALA A 66 4.51 -3.23 5.25
C ALA A 66 3.57 -2.54 6.23
N GLU A 67 3.80 -2.70 7.52
CA GLU A 67 2.93 -2.08 8.53
C GLU A 67 3.00 -0.55 8.48
N ARG A 68 4.19 0.00 8.29
CA ARG A 68 4.36 1.45 8.19
C ARG A 68 3.63 2.00 6.97
N LEU A 69 3.71 1.30 5.84
CA LEU A 69 3.01 1.70 4.64
C LEU A 69 1.49 1.67 4.86
N ILE A 70 0.99 0.61 5.47
CA ILE A 70 -0.44 0.49 5.76
C ILE A 70 -0.91 1.61 6.70
N GLU A 71 -0.14 1.90 7.74
CA GLU A 71 -0.46 2.98 8.67
C GLU A 71 -0.47 4.33 7.97
N ARG A 72 0.48 4.55 7.06
CA ARG A 72 0.54 5.80 6.32
C ARG A 72 -0.67 5.98 5.42
N ILE A 73 -1.06 4.90 4.71
CA ILE A 73 -2.26 4.93 3.87
C ILE A 73 -3.48 5.24 4.73
N ASP A 74 -3.61 4.56 5.87
CA ASP A 74 -4.73 4.78 6.77
C ASP A 74 -4.80 6.24 7.23
N SER A 75 -3.67 6.83 7.58
CA SER A 75 -3.63 8.20 8.08
C SER A 75 -4.04 9.25 7.05
N LEU A 76 -3.90 8.95 5.77
CA LEU A 76 -4.21 9.87 4.68
C LEU A 76 -5.56 9.60 4.02
N HIS A 77 -6.14 8.44 4.28
CA HIS A 77 -7.35 7.99 3.60
C HIS A 77 -8.58 8.75 4.07
N SER A 78 -9.51 9.00 3.14
CA SER A 78 -10.76 9.70 3.47
C SER A 78 -11.81 8.82 4.12
N TYR A 79 -11.67 7.49 4.00
CA TYR A 79 -12.64 6.57 4.59
C TYR A 79 -12.43 6.45 6.10
N GLU A 80 -13.52 6.19 6.82
CA GLU A 80 -13.44 5.89 8.24
C GLU A 80 -12.69 4.58 8.48
N VAL A 81 -12.99 3.55 7.67
CA VAL A 81 -12.32 2.24 7.77
C VAL A 81 -11.81 1.87 6.38
N PRO A 82 -10.61 2.31 6.01
CA PRO A 82 -10.08 1.96 4.70
C PRO A 82 -9.62 0.51 4.62
N ALA A 83 -9.64 -0.04 3.41
CA ALA A 83 -9.14 -1.39 3.17
C ALA A 83 -7.70 -1.30 2.70
N ALA A 84 -6.79 -1.90 3.47
CA ALA A 84 -5.40 -2.03 3.08
C ALA A 84 -4.86 -3.29 3.74
N VAL A 85 -4.38 -4.22 2.95
CA VAL A 85 -3.86 -5.50 3.44
C VAL A 85 -2.55 -5.81 2.73
N ALA A 86 -1.75 -6.68 3.32
CA ALA A 86 -0.47 -7.07 2.73
C ALA A 86 -0.34 -8.58 2.70
N TRP A 87 0.33 -9.08 1.67
CA TRP A 87 0.71 -10.48 1.62
C TRP A 87 2.12 -10.61 1.07
N GLY A 88 2.82 -11.67 1.49
CA GLY A 88 4.18 -11.91 1.06
C GLY A 88 4.23 -12.32 -0.41
N ILE A 89 5.31 -11.94 -1.07
CA ILE A 89 5.56 -12.37 -2.44
C ILE A 89 6.52 -13.55 -2.37
N GLU A 90 6.02 -14.74 -2.73
CA GLU A 90 6.79 -15.95 -2.60
C GLU A 90 7.94 -16.03 -3.58
N ALA A 91 7.72 -15.59 -4.82
CA ALA A 91 8.73 -15.65 -5.87
C ALA A 91 8.67 -14.40 -6.72
N ALA A 92 9.81 -13.94 -7.20
CA ALA A 92 9.91 -12.78 -8.07
C ALA A 92 11.17 -12.88 -8.89
N ILE A 93 11.24 -12.12 -9.97
CA ILE A 93 12.49 -11.96 -10.71
C ILE A 93 13.49 -11.34 -9.74
N PRO A 94 14.68 -11.96 -9.52
CA PRO A 94 15.63 -11.46 -8.51
C PRO A 94 16.01 -9.99 -8.68
N ALA A 95 16.21 -9.53 -9.90
CA ALA A 95 16.54 -8.12 -10.13
C ALA A 95 15.39 -7.20 -9.70
N TYR A 96 14.14 -7.64 -9.90
CA TYR A 96 12.99 -6.85 -9.48
C TYR A 96 12.91 -6.77 -7.95
N ALA A 97 13.11 -7.89 -7.27
CA ALA A 97 13.08 -7.89 -5.81
C ALA A 97 14.15 -6.97 -5.24
N ARG A 98 15.37 -7.01 -5.81
CA ARG A 98 16.44 -6.12 -5.40
C ARG A 98 16.10 -4.66 -5.65
N TRP A 99 15.44 -4.37 -6.77
CA TRP A 99 15.02 -3.02 -7.09
C TRP A 99 14.01 -2.50 -6.05
N VAL A 100 13.04 -3.31 -5.69
CA VAL A 100 12.05 -2.92 -4.67
C VAL A 100 12.77 -2.60 -3.35
N GLU A 101 13.73 -3.45 -2.95
CA GLU A 101 14.48 -3.22 -1.72
C GLU A 101 15.32 -1.95 -1.79
N ALA A 102 15.96 -1.71 -2.93
CA ALA A 102 16.83 -0.55 -3.10
C ALA A 102 16.05 0.78 -3.13
N GLU A 103 14.84 0.75 -3.65
CA GLU A 103 14.03 1.97 -3.80
C GLU A 103 13.15 2.28 -2.58
N THR A 104 13.22 1.45 -1.55
CA THR A 104 12.48 1.72 -0.32
C THR A 104 13.46 2.01 0.81
N ARG A 105 13.06 2.90 1.69
CA ARG A 105 13.93 3.32 2.79
C ARG A 105 14.07 2.19 3.81
N SER A 106 15.21 2.20 4.51
CA SER A 106 15.40 1.25 5.59
C SER A 106 14.52 1.63 6.76
N GLU A 107 14.07 0.63 7.53
CA GLU A 107 13.37 0.89 8.77
C GLU A 107 14.32 1.61 9.72
N PRO A 108 13.97 2.79 10.27
CA PRO A 108 14.90 3.52 11.13
C PRO A 108 15.17 2.77 12.42
N SER A 109 16.43 2.88 12.88
CA SER A 109 16.81 2.33 14.17
C SER A 109 16.23 3.22 15.27
N ARG A 110 16.38 2.81 16.52
CA ARG A 110 15.92 3.63 17.65
C ARG A 110 16.64 4.97 17.70
N GLU A 111 17.91 4.98 17.35
CA GLU A 111 18.70 6.21 17.34
C GLU A 111 18.16 7.16 16.28
N ASP A 112 17.79 6.65 15.12
CA ASP A 112 17.23 7.48 14.05
C ASP A 112 15.90 8.09 14.47
N VAL A 113 15.09 7.33 15.17
CA VAL A 113 13.77 7.79 15.61
C VAL A 113 13.85 8.92 16.62
N THR A 114 14.89 8.94 17.43
CA THR A 114 15.06 9.95 18.48
C THR A 114 15.71 11.24 17.98
N ALA A 115 16.18 11.27 16.78
CA ALA A 115 16.88 12.44 16.24
C ALA A 115 15.96 13.64 16.05
#